data_cae332cad1b8a231c3305f8dd9b74dc2
#
_entry.id   cae332cad1b8a231c3305f8dd9b74dc2
#
_cell.length_a   1.000
_cell.length_b   1.000
_cell.length_c   1.000
_cell.angle_alpha   90.00
_cell.angle_beta   90.00
_cell.angle_gamma   90.00
#
_symmetry.space_group_name_H-M   'P 1'
#
loop_
_entity.id
_entity.type
_entity.pdbx_description
1 polymer ?
#
loop_
_entity_poly.entity_id
_entity_poly.type
_entity_poly.pdbx_seq_one_letter_code
_entity_poly.pdbx_strand_id
1 'polypeptide(L)'
;MATSRVTEYFPCPVERVWQVVTDLTNTAWRSDLARVEVLDETHFVEYTKSGYATNFTVTACEPLRRWAFAMENGNMSGSWEGIFETAEGGTRILCTETVNARHWWMRPFVPGYLKRQQRLYLDDLRKELLK
;
A
#
# COMPACT_ATOMS: atom_id res chain seq x y z
N MET A 1 -16.25 7.87 -5.92
CA MET A 1 -14.84 7.50 -6.07
C MET A 1 -13.96 8.58 -5.42
N ALA A 2 -13.03 8.16 -4.58
CA ALA A 2 -12.10 9.06 -3.94
C ALA A 2 -10.67 8.67 -4.30
N THR A 3 -9.81 9.66 -4.56
CA THR A 3 -8.41 9.43 -4.89
C THR A 3 -7.54 10.28 -3.96
N SER A 4 -6.48 9.68 -3.43
CA SER A 4 -5.52 10.38 -2.58
C SER A 4 -4.11 10.11 -3.10
N ARG A 5 -3.32 11.19 -3.24
CA ARG A 5 -1.93 11.10 -3.67
C ARG A 5 -1.03 11.66 -2.58
N VAL A 6 0.10 10.99 -2.37
CA VAL A 6 1.11 11.47 -1.42
C VAL A 6 2.48 11.12 -1.96
N THR A 7 3.43 12.03 -1.78
CA THR A 7 4.83 11.82 -2.13
C THR A 7 5.64 11.82 -0.85
N GLU A 8 6.53 10.84 -0.69
CA GLU A 8 7.37 10.73 0.50
C GLU A 8 8.80 10.42 0.08
N TYR A 9 9.77 10.99 0.81
CA TYR A 9 11.20 10.76 0.62
C TYR A 9 11.75 9.89 1.74
N PHE A 10 12.59 8.91 1.38
CA PHE A 10 13.28 8.06 2.33
C PHE A 10 14.79 8.09 2.03
N PRO A 11 15.64 8.32 3.05
CA PRO A 11 17.09 8.35 2.85
C PRO A 11 17.69 6.94 2.75
N CYS A 12 17.16 6.13 1.83
CA CYS A 12 17.53 4.74 1.62
C CYS A 12 17.60 4.44 0.13
N PRO A 13 18.48 3.50 -0.29
CA PRO A 13 18.53 3.12 -1.71
C PRO A 13 17.20 2.57 -2.20
N VAL A 14 16.89 2.78 -3.48
CA VAL A 14 15.63 2.33 -4.08
C VAL A 14 15.49 0.80 -4.00
N GLU A 15 16.59 0.06 -4.09
CA GLU A 15 16.58 -1.40 -3.96
C GLU A 15 16.04 -1.82 -2.59
N ARG A 16 16.46 -1.13 -1.53
CA ARG A 16 16.00 -1.44 -0.17
C ARG A 16 14.53 -1.11 0.00
N VAL A 17 14.12 0.06 -0.47
CA VAL A 17 12.72 0.49 -0.36
C VAL A 17 11.81 -0.44 -1.15
N TRP A 18 12.20 -0.77 -2.38
CA TRP A 18 11.46 -1.71 -3.23
C TRP A 18 11.31 -3.07 -2.54
N GLN A 19 12.40 -3.60 -2.01
CA GLN A 19 12.39 -4.91 -1.35
C GLN A 19 11.40 -4.95 -0.20
N VAL A 20 11.41 -3.94 0.67
CA VAL A 20 10.51 -3.92 1.82
C VAL A 20 9.05 -3.81 1.39
N VAL A 21 8.75 -2.94 0.43
CA VAL A 21 7.38 -2.69 -0.03
C VAL A 21 6.78 -3.92 -0.73
N THR A 22 7.57 -4.62 -1.55
CA THR A 22 7.06 -5.71 -2.38
C THR A 22 7.20 -7.09 -1.76
N ASP A 23 7.88 -7.22 -0.61
CA ASP A 23 8.06 -8.52 0.05
C ASP A 23 6.82 -8.85 0.88
N LEU A 24 5.93 -9.62 0.30
CA LEU A 24 4.68 -10.02 0.95
C LEU A 24 4.87 -11.16 1.96
N THR A 25 6.09 -11.72 2.06
CA THR A 25 6.41 -12.75 3.07
C THR A 25 6.88 -12.15 4.39
N ASN A 26 7.22 -10.87 4.41
CA ASN A 26 7.64 -10.16 5.60
C ASN A 26 6.86 -8.86 5.72
N THR A 27 5.70 -8.92 6.37
CA THR A 27 4.80 -7.77 6.54
C THR A 27 4.63 -7.38 8.01
N ALA A 28 5.51 -7.88 8.88
CA ALA A 28 5.47 -7.58 10.31
C ALA A 28 5.66 -6.08 10.61
N TRP A 29 6.26 -5.33 9.67
CA TRP A 29 6.44 -3.89 9.83
C TRP A 29 5.12 -3.11 9.68
N ARG A 30 4.07 -3.73 9.13
CA ARG A 30 2.74 -3.13 8.97
C ARG A 30 1.95 -3.26 10.27
N SER A 31 1.66 -2.14 10.93
CA SER A 31 0.96 -2.16 12.22
C SER A 31 -0.53 -2.48 12.10
N ASP A 32 -1.11 -2.34 10.91
CA ASP A 32 -2.53 -2.56 10.67
C ASP A 32 -2.89 -3.99 10.27
N LEU A 33 -1.89 -4.84 10.02
CA LEU A 33 -2.14 -6.18 9.51
C LEU A 33 -1.82 -7.25 10.55
N ALA A 34 -2.64 -8.32 10.56
CA ALA A 34 -2.33 -9.54 11.29
C ALA A 34 -1.44 -10.45 10.45
N ARG A 35 -1.77 -10.61 9.16
CA ARG A 35 -1.01 -11.46 8.24
C ARG A 35 -1.38 -11.18 6.79
N VAL A 36 -0.52 -11.66 5.90
CA VAL A 36 -0.77 -11.67 4.46
C VAL A 36 -0.65 -13.11 3.97
N GLU A 37 -1.63 -13.55 3.18
CA GLU A 37 -1.63 -14.86 2.56
C GLU A 37 -1.37 -14.70 1.06
N VAL A 38 -0.24 -15.21 0.59
CA VAL A 38 0.11 -15.16 -0.83
C VAL A 38 -0.49 -16.38 -1.52
N LEU A 39 -1.37 -16.14 -2.50
CA LEU A 39 -2.07 -17.20 -3.21
C LEU A 39 -1.29 -17.65 -4.45
N ASP A 40 -0.74 -16.69 -5.20
CA ASP A 40 0.10 -16.94 -6.36
C ASP A 40 0.92 -15.67 -6.67
N GLU A 41 1.54 -15.59 -7.85
CA GLU A 41 2.42 -14.47 -8.23
C GLU A 41 1.71 -13.13 -8.31
N THR A 42 0.38 -13.14 -8.52
CA THR A 42 -0.39 -11.91 -8.73
C THR A 42 -1.54 -11.73 -7.73
N HIS A 43 -1.78 -12.70 -6.85
CA HIS A 43 -2.92 -12.65 -5.92
C HIS A 43 -2.48 -12.85 -4.48
N PHE A 44 -2.96 -11.99 -3.60
CA PHE A 44 -2.74 -12.15 -2.16
C PHE A 44 -3.91 -11.58 -1.38
N VAL A 45 -4.00 -11.96 -0.10
CA VAL A 45 -5.05 -11.51 0.80
C VAL A 45 -4.41 -10.90 2.03
N GLU A 46 -4.84 -9.69 2.41
CA GLU A 46 -4.43 -9.06 3.67
C GLU A 46 -5.52 -9.27 4.70
N TYR A 47 -5.12 -9.62 5.91
CA TYR A 47 -6.04 -9.75 7.05
C TYR A 47 -5.69 -8.69 8.09
N THR A 48 -6.69 -7.90 8.49
CA THR A 48 -6.53 -6.96 9.59
C THR A 48 -6.42 -7.71 10.92
N LYS A 49 -6.06 -7.00 11.98
CA LYS A 49 -5.99 -7.60 13.32
C LYS A 49 -7.33 -8.10 13.82
N SER A 50 -8.43 -7.57 13.30
CA SER A 50 -9.78 -8.08 13.58
C SER A 50 -10.18 -9.27 12.70
N GLY A 51 -9.33 -9.68 11.76
CA GLY A 51 -9.59 -10.81 10.86
C GLY A 51 -10.31 -10.45 9.58
N TYR A 52 -10.51 -9.17 9.28
CA TYR A 52 -11.17 -8.74 8.06
C TYR A 52 -10.25 -8.91 6.86
N ALA A 53 -10.77 -9.56 5.81
CA ALA A 53 -9.97 -9.91 4.63
C ALA A 53 -10.21 -8.94 3.47
N THR A 54 -9.12 -8.55 2.78
CA THR A 54 -9.17 -7.80 1.53
C THR A 54 -8.37 -8.57 0.48
N ASN A 55 -8.96 -8.76 -0.70
CA ASN A 55 -8.34 -9.47 -1.81
C ASN A 55 -7.59 -8.50 -2.70
N PHE A 56 -6.36 -8.87 -3.08
CA PHE A 56 -5.47 -8.04 -3.90
C PHE A 56 -5.07 -8.77 -5.16
N THR A 57 -5.03 -8.05 -6.28
CA THR A 57 -4.52 -8.53 -7.56
C THR A 57 -3.46 -7.57 -8.05
N VAL A 58 -2.23 -8.06 -8.24
CA VAL A 58 -1.14 -7.24 -8.76
C VAL A 58 -1.42 -6.90 -10.23
N THR A 59 -1.43 -5.61 -10.55
CA THR A 59 -1.70 -5.11 -11.91
C THR A 59 -0.45 -4.62 -12.61
N ALA A 60 0.60 -4.27 -11.86
CA ALA A 60 1.89 -3.90 -12.43
C ALA A 60 3.01 -4.22 -11.46
N CYS A 61 4.10 -4.76 -11.99
CA CYS A 61 5.32 -5.00 -11.23
C CYS A 61 6.51 -4.72 -12.15
N GLU A 62 6.98 -3.46 -12.13
CA GLU A 62 8.17 -3.03 -12.86
C GLU A 62 9.27 -2.80 -11.82
N PRO A 63 10.22 -3.72 -11.68
CA PRO A 63 11.19 -3.68 -10.58
C PRO A 63 11.87 -2.33 -10.42
N LEU A 64 11.93 -1.84 -9.19
CA LEU A 64 12.54 -0.58 -8.79
C LEU A 64 11.82 0.66 -9.32
N ARG A 65 10.69 0.51 -10.01
CA ARG A 65 9.97 1.63 -10.63
C ARG A 65 8.52 1.73 -10.27
N ARG A 66 7.76 0.63 -10.42
CA ARG A 66 6.31 0.69 -10.29
C ARG A 66 5.74 -0.60 -9.70
N TRP A 67 4.94 -0.44 -8.66
CA TRP A 67 4.21 -1.53 -8.00
C TRP A 67 2.76 -1.08 -7.89
N ALA A 68 1.85 -1.85 -8.48
CA ALA A 68 0.45 -1.49 -8.47
C ALA A 68 -0.43 -2.72 -8.29
N PHE A 69 -1.58 -2.52 -7.65
CA PHE A 69 -2.55 -3.60 -7.45
C PHE A 69 -3.97 -3.05 -7.38
N ALA A 70 -4.94 -3.92 -7.69
CA ALA A 70 -6.34 -3.70 -7.43
C ALA A 70 -6.72 -4.43 -6.14
N MET A 71 -7.73 -3.92 -5.44
CA MET A 71 -8.16 -4.50 -4.17
C MET A 71 -9.66 -4.44 -4.05
N GLU A 72 -10.24 -5.43 -3.35
CA GLU A 72 -11.67 -5.45 -3.08
C GLU A 72 -12.01 -6.24 -1.83
N ASN A 73 -13.08 -5.82 -1.18
CA ASN A 73 -13.69 -6.54 -0.06
C ASN A 73 -15.18 -6.21 -0.04
N GLY A 74 -15.89 -6.61 1.03
CA GLY A 74 -17.33 -6.38 1.15
C GLY A 74 -17.74 -4.91 1.23
N ASN A 75 -16.82 -4.02 1.59
CA ASN A 75 -17.10 -2.59 1.80
C ASN A 75 -16.62 -1.70 0.65
N MET A 76 -15.63 -2.15 -0.12
CA MET A 76 -15.03 -1.28 -1.12
C MET A 76 -14.34 -2.04 -2.24
N SER A 77 -14.06 -1.32 -3.33
CA SER A 77 -13.12 -1.73 -4.36
C SER A 77 -12.20 -0.54 -4.65
N GLY A 78 -11.00 -0.82 -5.15
CA GLY A 78 -10.07 0.25 -5.43
C GLY A 78 -8.77 -0.22 -6.03
N SER A 79 -7.79 0.69 -6.05
CA SER A 79 -6.46 0.44 -6.59
C SER A 79 -5.42 1.25 -5.84
N TRP A 80 -4.19 0.75 -5.86
CA TRP A 80 -3.04 1.44 -5.29
C TRP A 80 -1.88 1.37 -6.28
N GLU A 81 -1.13 2.46 -6.39
CA GLU A 81 0.05 2.52 -7.23
C GLU A 81 1.17 3.25 -6.50
N GLY A 82 2.36 2.65 -6.49
CA GLY A 82 3.58 3.30 -6.01
C GLY A 82 4.56 3.45 -7.17
N ILE A 83 4.99 4.68 -7.42
CA ILE A 83 6.05 5.00 -8.36
C ILE A 83 7.30 5.31 -7.55
N PHE A 84 8.39 4.58 -7.84
CA PHE A 84 9.66 4.70 -7.13
C PHE A 84 10.67 5.40 -8.02
N GLU A 85 11.39 6.38 -7.47
CA GLU A 85 12.45 7.05 -8.20
C GLU A 85 13.58 7.43 -7.25
N THR A 86 14.80 7.41 -7.79
CA THR A 86 15.97 7.86 -7.02
C THR A 86 15.96 9.38 -6.92
N ALA A 87 16.32 9.91 -5.75
CA ALA A 87 16.31 11.35 -5.50
C ALA A 87 17.29 11.68 -4.39
N GLU A 88 18.23 12.58 -4.66
CA GLU A 88 19.11 13.17 -3.64
C GLU A 88 19.73 12.16 -2.65
N GLY A 89 20.27 11.07 -3.18
CA GLY A 89 20.90 10.05 -2.35
C GLY A 89 19.93 9.08 -1.67
N GLY A 90 18.67 9.15 -2.00
CA GLY A 90 17.63 8.27 -1.45
C GLY A 90 16.57 7.93 -2.47
N THR A 91 15.35 7.74 -2.00
CA THR A 91 14.22 7.30 -2.81
C THR A 91 13.01 8.17 -2.55
N ARG A 92 12.34 8.59 -3.62
CA ARG A 92 11.02 9.22 -3.54
C ARG A 92 9.97 8.24 -4.02
N ILE A 93 8.89 8.10 -3.27
CA ILE A 93 7.74 7.28 -3.67
C ILE A 93 6.55 8.21 -3.86
N LEU A 94 5.90 8.09 -5.03
CA LEU A 94 4.61 8.70 -5.28
C LEU A 94 3.55 7.62 -5.13
N CYS A 95 2.73 7.73 -4.10
CA CYS A 95 1.64 6.79 -3.83
C CYS A 95 0.31 7.38 -4.27
N THR A 96 -0.44 6.64 -5.06
CA THR A 96 -1.79 7.02 -5.49
C THR A 96 -2.75 5.91 -5.12
N GLU A 97 -3.79 6.25 -4.37
CA GLU A 97 -4.81 5.27 -3.97
C GLU A 97 -6.18 5.79 -4.34
N THR A 98 -6.98 4.91 -4.97
CA THR A 98 -8.34 5.22 -5.37
C THR A 98 -9.26 4.19 -4.73
N VAL A 99 -10.35 4.66 -4.10
CA VAL A 99 -11.30 3.78 -3.42
C VAL A 99 -12.73 4.16 -3.80
N ASN A 100 -13.52 3.13 -4.09
CA ASN A 100 -14.95 3.20 -4.31
C ASN A 100 -15.64 2.49 -3.14
N ALA A 101 -16.37 3.22 -2.31
CA ALA A 101 -17.15 2.63 -1.24
C ALA A 101 -18.39 1.95 -1.86
N ARG A 102 -18.67 0.70 -1.44
CA ARG A 102 -19.85 -0.05 -1.92
C ARG A 102 -21.14 0.48 -1.35
N HIS A 103 -21.08 1.13 -0.17
CA HIS A 103 -22.23 1.69 0.51
C HIS A 103 -22.19 3.20 0.42
N TRP A 104 -23.26 3.81 -0.11
CA TRP A 104 -23.31 5.25 -0.35
C TRP A 104 -23.10 6.08 0.93
N TRP A 105 -23.54 5.57 2.07
CA TRP A 105 -23.42 6.27 3.36
C TRP A 105 -21.99 6.32 3.88
N MET A 106 -21.09 5.49 3.33
CA MET A 106 -19.66 5.50 3.68
C MET A 106 -18.86 6.54 2.89
N ARG A 107 -19.38 6.99 1.75
CA ARG A 107 -18.63 7.85 0.81
C ARG A 107 -18.07 9.13 1.43
N PRO A 108 -18.80 9.84 2.32
CA PRO A 108 -18.24 11.06 2.90
C PRO A 108 -17.01 10.83 3.78
N PHE A 109 -16.82 9.62 4.27
CA PHE A 109 -15.72 9.29 5.20
C PHE A 109 -14.48 8.75 4.48
N VAL A 110 -14.60 8.38 3.19
CA VAL A 110 -13.50 7.75 2.46
C VAL A 110 -12.28 8.66 2.32
N PRO A 111 -12.38 9.95 1.96
CA PRO A 111 -11.19 10.78 1.81
C PRO A 111 -10.33 10.86 3.09
N GLY A 112 -10.96 11.03 4.24
CA GLY A 112 -10.25 11.05 5.52
C GLY A 112 -9.61 9.69 5.86
N TYR A 113 -10.34 8.62 5.59
CA TYR A 113 -9.84 7.25 5.77
C TYR A 113 -8.59 7.00 4.91
N LEU A 114 -8.63 7.39 3.62
CA LEU A 114 -7.49 7.22 2.72
C LEU A 114 -6.25 7.94 3.22
N LYS A 115 -6.39 9.20 3.64
CA LYS A 115 -5.26 9.98 4.14
C LYS A 115 -4.64 9.35 5.39
N ARG A 116 -5.47 8.85 6.31
CA ARG A 116 -5.00 8.18 7.52
C ARG A 116 -4.25 6.89 7.17
N GLN A 117 -4.78 6.08 6.27
CA GLN A 117 -4.16 4.83 5.86
C GLN A 117 -2.84 5.05 5.15
N GLN A 118 -2.78 6.04 4.27
CA GLN A 118 -1.52 6.40 3.60
C GLN A 118 -0.47 6.87 4.60
N ARG A 119 -0.87 7.70 5.57
CA ARG A 119 0.07 8.19 6.59
C ARG A 119 0.59 7.05 7.45
N LEU A 120 -0.30 6.16 7.88
CA LEU A 120 0.09 5.00 8.68
C LEU A 120 1.06 4.10 7.93
N TYR A 121 0.76 3.80 6.67
CA TYR A 121 1.60 2.97 5.82
C TYR A 121 3.01 3.57 5.68
N LEU A 122 3.09 4.86 5.37
CA LEU A 122 4.36 5.52 5.17
C LEU A 122 5.16 5.66 6.48
N ASP A 123 4.48 5.90 7.59
CA ASP A 123 5.14 5.94 8.90
C ASP A 123 5.70 4.57 9.30
N ASP A 124 4.94 3.50 9.07
CA ASP A 124 5.39 2.13 9.32
C ASP A 124 6.58 1.79 8.42
N LEU A 125 6.53 2.16 7.15
CA LEU A 125 7.61 1.94 6.20
C LEU A 125 8.88 2.68 6.63
N ARG A 126 8.74 3.93 7.07
CA ARG A 126 9.89 4.71 7.53
C ARG A 126 10.56 4.05 8.72
N LYS A 127 9.78 3.56 9.68
CA LYS A 127 10.33 2.87 10.86
C LYS A 127 11.10 1.62 10.45
N GLU A 128 10.61 0.87 9.49
CA GLU A 128 11.30 -0.33 9.02
C GLU A 128 12.58 0.01 8.28
N LEU A 129 12.55 1.03 7.41
CA LEU A 129 13.72 1.42 6.62
C LEU A 129 14.83 2.05 7.45
N LEU A 130 14.48 2.74 8.53
CA LEU A 130 15.45 3.46 9.36
C LEU A 130 15.85 2.70 10.65
N LYS A 131 15.55 1.43 10.67
CA LYS A 131 15.90 0.54 11.76
C LYS A 131 17.40 0.42 11.94
#